data_2fb0156c68587432e609368061b6adf5
#
_entry.id   2fb0156c68587432e609368061b6adf5
#
_cell.length_a   1.000
_cell.length_b   1.000
_cell.length_c   1.000
_cell.angle_alpha   90.00
_cell.angle_beta   90.00
_cell.angle_gamma   90.00
#
_symmetry.space_group_name_H-M   'P 1'
#
loop_
_entity.id
_entity.type
_entity.pdbx_description
1 polymer ?
#
loop_
_entity_poly.entity_id
_entity_poly.type
_entity_poly.pdbx_seq_one_letter_code
_entity_poly.pdbx_strand_id
1 'polypeptide(L)'
;MRRHVRGWTCLRNHYYPPSWNKGIKKPGYNVQIATENQFITNYGLYSSPTDQGTLKPFLESFKERYGTQSATVCADSGYGSEMNYEYMISEEITPFVKYNMFHAEMKRKRKNNPFLIENMFYNKELDFYVCPMGQHLEFAKQIKVKSDLGYESMKSVYCAKDCSHCPLRGMCYKGKTNHRVIEVNHRNNELRAMARELLTSDEGLMHRSRRPIEPEAVFGQIKYDNHFKRFRYRGKRLVNAEFAAIAVAHNIRKMISKGYLVRSEAVVG
;
A
#
# COMPACT_ATOMS: atom_id res chain seq x y z
N MET A 1 33.71 -8.45 5.52
CA MET A 1 32.90 -7.36 6.15
C MET A 1 31.68 -7.11 5.27
N ARG A 2 30.56 -7.77 5.53
CA ARG A 2 29.28 -7.51 4.80
C ARG A 2 28.70 -6.23 5.39
N ARG A 3 28.73 -5.13 4.66
CA ARG A 3 27.99 -3.92 4.99
C ARG A 3 26.49 -4.25 4.82
N HIS A 4 25.77 -4.35 5.93
CA HIS A 4 24.32 -4.34 5.90
C HIS A 4 23.88 -2.97 5.36
N VAL A 5 23.55 -2.93 4.09
CA VAL A 5 22.80 -1.81 3.53
C VAL A 5 21.39 -1.97 4.11
N ARG A 6 21.12 -1.27 5.21
CA ARG A 6 19.76 -1.13 5.76
C ARG A 6 19.03 -0.14 4.84
N GLY A 7 18.65 -0.61 3.67
CA GLY A 7 17.91 0.19 2.70
C GLY A 7 16.49 0.43 3.21
N TRP A 8 16.13 1.68 3.38
CA TRP A 8 14.77 2.13 3.61
C TRP A 8 14.19 2.60 2.28
N THR A 9 13.08 1.98 1.84
CA THR A 9 12.46 2.27 0.55
C THR A 9 11.09 2.88 0.78
N CYS A 10 10.90 4.13 0.38
CA CYS A 10 9.60 4.78 0.41
C CYS A 10 9.00 4.80 -1.00
N LEU A 11 7.83 4.15 -1.14
CA LEU A 11 7.14 3.98 -2.41
C LEU A 11 5.97 4.95 -2.56
N ARG A 12 5.87 5.58 -3.72
CA ARG A 12 4.68 6.30 -4.17
C ARG A 12 4.46 6.09 -5.66
N ASN A 13 3.19 5.98 -6.04
CA ASN A 13 2.80 6.07 -7.43
C ASN A 13 2.42 7.50 -7.80
N HIS A 14 2.56 7.79 -9.07
CA HIS A 14 1.92 8.93 -9.67
C HIS A 14 1.37 8.54 -11.04
N TYR A 15 0.04 8.60 -11.13
CA TYR A 15 -0.64 8.51 -12.41
C TYR A 15 -0.49 9.85 -13.11
N TYR A 16 0.13 9.84 -14.30
CA TYR A 16 0.14 10.98 -15.20
C TYR A 16 -1.08 10.87 -16.12
N PRO A 17 -2.23 11.44 -15.75
CA PRO A 17 -3.33 11.52 -16.68
C PRO A 17 -2.93 12.51 -17.78
N PRO A 18 -3.39 12.29 -18.97
CA PRO A 18 -3.28 13.29 -20.01
C PRO A 18 -4.16 14.48 -19.60
N SER A 19 -3.71 15.68 -19.98
CA SER A 19 -4.35 16.99 -19.75
C SER A 19 -5.85 16.94 -19.45
N TRP A 20 -6.27 17.71 -18.45
CA TRP A 20 -7.64 17.95 -17.99
C TRP A 20 -8.57 18.42 -19.11
N ASN A 21 -8.94 17.55 -20.03
CA ASN A 21 -10.09 17.75 -20.90
C ASN A 21 -11.18 16.79 -20.44
N LYS A 22 -12.22 17.36 -19.85
CA LYS A 22 -13.44 16.65 -19.43
C LYS A 22 -13.91 15.69 -20.52
N GLY A 23 -13.89 14.38 -20.24
CA GLY A 23 -14.54 13.36 -21.06
C GLY A 23 -13.64 12.51 -21.97
N ILE A 24 -12.37 12.82 -22.20
CA ILE A 24 -11.51 12.03 -23.07
C ILE A 24 -10.58 11.15 -22.22
N LYS A 25 -10.81 9.84 -22.23
CA LYS A 25 -9.90 8.85 -21.65
C LYS A 25 -8.66 8.75 -22.54
N LYS A 26 -7.52 9.18 -22.04
CA LYS A 26 -6.23 9.02 -22.74
C LYS A 26 -5.39 7.98 -21.99
N PRO A 27 -4.55 7.19 -22.67
CA PRO A 27 -3.65 6.26 -22.02
C PRO A 27 -2.63 7.01 -21.16
N GLY A 28 -2.46 6.57 -19.92
CA GLY A 28 -1.46 7.10 -18.99
C GLY A 28 -0.58 5.98 -18.45
N TYR A 29 0.56 6.33 -17.87
CA TYR A 29 1.43 5.39 -17.18
C TYR A 29 1.37 5.64 -15.67
N ASN A 30 1.24 4.58 -14.90
CA ASN A 30 1.43 4.60 -13.47
C ASN A 30 2.94 4.53 -13.21
N VAL A 31 3.52 5.65 -12.78
CA VAL A 31 4.95 5.75 -12.46
C VAL A 31 5.13 5.56 -10.97
N GLN A 32 5.93 4.58 -10.60
CA GLN A 32 6.30 4.33 -9.21
C GLN A 32 7.78 4.62 -9.02
N ILE A 33 8.13 5.21 -7.89
CA ILE A 33 9.50 5.45 -7.49
C ILE A 33 9.74 4.92 -6.07
N ALA A 34 10.94 4.42 -5.85
CA ALA A 34 11.50 4.22 -4.53
C ALA A 34 12.50 5.34 -4.24
N THR A 35 12.47 5.87 -3.04
CA THR A 35 13.39 6.92 -2.62
C THR A 35 14.05 6.61 -1.30
N GLU A 36 15.29 7.04 -1.16
CA GLU A 36 16.02 7.06 0.08
C GLU A 36 16.83 8.36 0.16
N ASN A 37 16.63 9.14 1.22
CA ASN A 37 17.22 10.47 1.36
C ASN A 37 16.95 11.40 0.16
N GLN A 38 15.74 11.26 -0.44
CA GLN A 38 15.29 11.95 -1.65
C GLN A 38 16.04 11.56 -2.95
N PHE A 39 16.90 10.56 -2.93
CA PHE A 39 17.43 9.96 -4.15
C PHE A 39 16.44 8.92 -4.68
N ILE A 40 16.25 8.89 -5.99
CA ILE A 40 15.49 7.82 -6.63
C ILE A 40 16.39 6.58 -6.69
N THR A 41 16.05 5.57 -5.92
CA THR A 41 16.78 4.30 -5.87
C THR A 41 16.22 3.28 -6.86
N ASN A 42 14.91 3.30 -7.09
CA ASN A 42 14.27 2.48 -8.11
C ASN A 42 13.09 3.21 -8.73
N TYR A 43 12.71 2.83 -9.95
CA TYR A 43 11.48 3.30 -10.58
C TYR A 43 10.88 2.19 -11.46
N GLY A 44 9.57 2.27 -11.66
CA GLY A 44 8.82 1.37 -12.51
C GLY A 44 7.68 2.08 -13.23
N LEU A 45 7.38 1.63 -14.45
CA LEU A 45 6.27 2.12 -15.27
C LEU A 45 5.28 0.99 -15.51
N TYR A 46 4.05 1.21 -15.08
CA TYR A 46 2.98 0.23 -15.17
C TYR A 46 1.80 0.79 -15.97
N SER A 47 1.13 -0.10 -16.71
CA SER A 47 -0.13 0.23 -17.39
C SER A 47 -1.35 0.06 -16.47
N SER A 48 -1.19 -0.66 -15.35
CA SER A 48 -2.25 -0.84 -14.36
C SER A 48 -2.56 0.48 -13.66
N PRO A 49 -3.83 0.89 -13.55
CA PRO A 49 -4.23 2.07 -12.80
C PRO A 49 -4.17 1.84 -11.28
N THR A 50 -4.10 0.58 -10.83
CA THR A 50 -4.08 0.20 -9.41
C THR A 50 -2.70 -0.24 -8.97
N ASP A 51 -2.39 0.01 -7.69
CA ASP A 51 -1.05 -0.22 -7.13
C ASP A 51 -0.85 -1.63 -6.60
N GLN A 52 -1.93 -2.32 -6.25
CA GLN A 52 -1.85 -3.62 -5.59
C GLN A 52 -1.02 -4.65 -6.36
N GLY A 53 -1.20 -4.71 -7.69
CA GLY A 53 -0.48 -5.66 -8.54
C GLY A 53 0.93 -5.23 -8.94
N THR A 54 1.37 -4.03 -8.54
CA THR A 54 2.65 -3.47 -8.99
C THR A 54 3.76 -3.57 -7.95
N LEU A 55 3.44 -3.79 -6.68
CA LEU A 55 4.42 -3.84 -5.60
C LEU A 55 5.43 -4.97 -5.81
N LYS A 56 4.95 -6.19 -6.01
CA LYS A 56 5.81 -7.36 -6.20
C LYS A 56 6.80 -7.16 -7.35
N PRO A 57 6.38 -6.90 -8.61
CA PRO A 57 7.33 -6.70 -9.71
C PRO A 57 8.24 -5.49 -9.51
N PHE A 58 7.80 -4.48 -8.75
CA PHE A 58 8.63 -3.33 -8.42
C PHE A 58 9.78 -3.72 -7.46
N LEU A 59 9.47 -4.48 -6.41
CA LEU A 59 10.48 -4.95 -5.44
C LEU A 59 11.39 -6.02 -6.05
N GLU A 60 10.88 -6.87 -6.94
CA GLU A 60 11.71 -7.80 -7.72
C GLU A 60 12.73 -7.04 -8.59
N SER A 61 12.31 -5.98 -9.28
CA SER A 61 13.24 -5.15 -10.07
C SER A 61 14.27 -4.42 -9.21
N PHE A 62 13.94 -4.09 -7.95
CA PHE A 62 14.89 -3.55 -6.99
C PHE A 62 15.93 -4.61 -6.61
N LYS A 63 15.49 -5.82 -6.27
CA LYS A 63 16.35 -6.96 -5.94
C LYS A 63 17.30 -7.33 -7.09
N GLU A 64 16.80 -7.36 -8.33
CA GLU A 64 17.61 -7.58 -9.54
C GLU A 64 18.69 -6.52 -9.72
N ARG A 65 18.36 -5.26 -9.48
CA ARG A 65 19.28 -4.13 -9.68
C ARG A 65 20.40 -4.07 -8.63
N TYR A 66 20.09 -4.40 -7.39
CA TYR A 66 21.02 -4.24 -6.26
C TYR A 66 21.59 -5.56 -5.75
N GLY A 67 21.14 -6.70 -6.25
CA GLY A 67 21.53 -8.03 -5.76
C GLY A 67 21.03 -8.34 -4.34
N THR A 68 20.25 -7.44 -3.74
CA THR A 68 19.70 -7.58 -2.39
C THR A 68 18.34 -6.93 -2.29
N GLN A 69 17.52 -7.37 -1.34
CA GLN A 69 16.22 -6.78 -1.09
C GLN A 69 16.30 -5.66 -0.05
N SER A 70 15.35 -4.72 -0.11
CA SER A 70 15.20 -3.70 0.92
C SER A 70 14.74 -4.35 2.24
N ALA A 71 15.40 -4.03 3.36
CA ALA A 71 14.99 -4.55 4.67
C ALA A 71 13.65 -3.99 5.15
N THR A 72 13.30 -2.79 4.72
CA THR A 72 12.11 -2.07 5.16
C THR A 72 11.45 -1.38 3.98
N VAL A 73 10.13 -1.48 3.88
CA VAL A 73 9.33 -0.78 2.87
C VAL A 73 8.25 0.07 3.53
N CYS A 74 8.25 1.37 3.24
CA CYS A 74 7.19 2.29 3.61
C CYS A 74 6.41 2.71 2.36
N ALA A 75 5.11 2.40 2.31
CA ALA A 75 4.28 2.67 1.15
C ALA A 75 2.89 3.17 1.50
N ASP A 76 2.15 3.62 0.49
CA ASP A 76 0.78 4.12 0.64
C ASP A 76 -0.24 3.00 0.81
N SER A 77 -1.45 3.37 1.22
CA SER A 77 -2.55 2.43 1.43
C SER A 77 -2.99 1.69 0.17
N GLY A 78 -2.68 2.20 -1.01
CA GLY A 78 -2.90 1.50 -2.28
C GLY A 78 -2.14 0.18 -2.41
N TYR A 79 -1.06 0.01 -1.67
CA TYR A 79 -0.26 -1.22 -1.64
C TYR A 79 -0.65 -2.20 -0.53
N GLY A 80 -1.47 -1.78 0.44
CA GLY A 80 -1.82 -2.58 1.63
C GLY A 80 -2.88 -3.64 1.33
N SER A 81 -2.45 -4.78 0.81
CA SER A 81 -3.28 -5.96 0.55
C SER A 81 -2.66 -7.22 1.15
N GLU A 82 -3.49 -8.25 1.37
CA GLU A 82 -3.04 -9.57 1.86
C GLU A 82 -1.88 -10.11 1.00
N MET A 83 -2.05 -10.12 -0.32
CA MET A 83 -1.05 -10.58 -1.28
C MET A 83 0.30 -9.85 -1.10
N ASN A 84 0.27 -8.53 -0.93
CA ASN A 84 1.49 -7.74 -0.81
C ASN A 84 2.17 -7.91 0.56
N TYR A 85 1.39 -8.04 1.64
CA TYR A 85 1.95 -8.35 2.96
C TYR A 85 2.61 -9.73 2.98
N GLU A 86 1.96 -10.76 2.42
CA GLU A 86 2.53 -12.11 2.32
C GLU A 86 3.84 -12.09 1.51
N TYR A 87 3.86 -11.38 0.38
CA TYR A 87 5.07 -11.24 -0.41
C TYR A 87 6.20 -10.55 0.38
N MET A 88 5.91 -9.44 1.05
CA MET A 88 6.92 -8.73 1.84
C MET A 88 7.48 -9.59 2.98
N ILE A 89 6.61 -10.33 3.67
CA ILE A 89 7.02 -11.25 4.74
C ILE A 89 7.89 -12.37 4.17
N SER A 90 7.53 -12.97 3.04
CA SER A 90 8.31 -14.03 2.40
C SER A 90 9.70 -13.59 1.92
N GLU A 91 9.86 -12.29 1.64
CA GLU A 91 11.15 -11.67 1.27
C GLU A 91 11.86 -11.02 2.48
N GLU A 92 11.43 -11.29 3.71
CA GLU A 92 11.99 -10.75 4.96
C GLU A 92 11.97 -9.21 5.03
N ILE A 93 10.99 -8.58 4.36
CA ILE A 93 10.81 -7.13 4.35
C ILE A 93 9.88 -6.71 5.47
N THR A 94 10.28 -5.75 6.31
CA THR A 94 9.41 -5.13 7.31
C THR A 94 8.45 -4.14 6.64
N PRO A 95 7.11 -4.40 6.65
CA PRO A 95 6.15 -3.62 5.86
C PRO A 95 5.52 -2.47 6.66
N PHE A 96 6.06 -1.26 6.60
CA PHE A 96 5.37 -0.06 7.10
C PHE A 96 4.36 0.47 6.07
N VAL A 97 3.46 -0.40 5.64
CA VAL A 97 2.48 -0.14 4.58
C VAL A 97 1.10 -0.04 5.19
N LYS A 98 0.40 1.08 4.92
CA LYS A 98 -0.99 1.26 5.38
C LYS A 98 -1.94 0.39 4.56
N TYR A 99 -3.01 -0.07 5.19
CA TYR A 99 -4.16 -0.65 4.48
C TYR A 99 -5.32 0.36 4.43
N ASN A 100 -6.26 0.17 3.51
CA ASN A 100 -7.30 1.16 3.19
C ASN A 100 -8.10 1.64 4.40
N MET A 101 -8.36 0.78 5.40
CA MET A 101 -9.17 1.10 6.56
C MET A 101 -8.37 1.62 7.76
N PHE A 102 -7.02 1.68 7.69
CA PHE A 102 -6.14 2.02 8.80
C PHE A 102 -6.58 3.28 9.56
N HIS A 103 -6.77 4.41 8.87
CA HIS A 103 -7.20 5.64 9.51
C HIS A 103 -8.67 5.63 9.96
N ALA A 104 -9.53 4.89 9.25
CA ALA A 104 -10.94 4.79 9.61
C ALA A 104 -11.15 3.98 10.89
N GLU A 105 -10.39 2.90 11.07
CA GLU A 105 -10.42 2.04 12.25
C GLU A 105 -9.94 2.76 13.52
N MET A 106 -9.09 3.77 13.39
CA MET A 106 -8.63 4.58 14.53
C MET A 106 -9.67 5.58 15.03
N LYS A 107 -10.73 5.88 14.26
CA LYS A 107 -11.76 6.85 14.64
C LYS A 107 -12.66 6.28 15.74
N ARG A 108 -12.93 7.08 16.80
CA ARG A 108 -13.77 6.72 17.93
C ARG A 108 -15.15 6.18 17.51
N LYS A 109 -15.80 6.81 16.52
CA LYS A 109 -17.09 6.35 16.01
C LYS A 109 -17.06 4.91 15.51
N ARG A 110 -15.95 4.49 14.87
CA ARG A 110 -15.81 3.12 14.35
C ARG A 110 -15.47 2.14 15.48
N LYS A 111 -14.57 2.52 16.38
CA LYS A 111 -14.20 1.69 17.55
C LYS A 111 -15.40 1.39 18.44
N ASN A 112 -16.30 2.36 18.59
CA ASN A 112 -17.50 2.22 19.47
C ASN A 112 -18.71 1.62 18.74
N ASN A 113 -18.60 1.21 17.48
CA ASN A 113 -19.72 0.61 16.76
C ASN A 113 -19.75 -0.91 16.99
N PRO A 114 -20.70 -1.43 17.82
CA PRO A 114 -20.74 -2.84 18.18
C PRO A 114 -21.19 -3.76 17.03
N PHE A 115 -21.71 -3.17 15.95
CA PHE A 115 -22.20 -3.94 14.80
C PHE A 115 -21.10 -4.27 13.78
N LEU A 116 -19.90 -3.71 13.91
CA LEU A 116 -18.77 -4.05 13.04
C LEU A 116 -18.15 -5.38 13.50
N ILE A 117 -17.80 -6.21 12.53
CA ILE A 117 -17.22 -7.55 12.78
C ILE A 117 -15.94 -7.43 13.63
N GLU A 118 -15.12 -6.41 13.35
CA GLU A 118 -13.87 -6.14 14.07
C GLU A 118 -14.06 -5.81 15.57
N ASN A 119 -15.28 -5.42 15.97
CA ASN A 119 -15.62 -5.09 17.36
C ASN A 119 -16.46 -6.18 18.04
N MET A 120 -16.82 -7.25 17.33
CA MET A 120 -17.51 -8.39 17.91
C MET A 120 -16.54 -9.28 18.65
N PHE A 121 -17.00 -9.87 19.75
CA PHE A 121 -16.23 -10.90 20.43
C PHE A 121 -16.11 -12.14 19.54
N TYR A 122 -14.88 -12.64 19.36
CA TYR A 122 -14.58 -13.87 18.66
C TYR A 122 -13.99 -14.89 19.64
N ASN A 123 -14.66 -16.02 19.80
CA ASN A 123 -14.14 -17.15 20.54
C ASN A 123 -13.28 -18.01 19.58
N LYS A 124 -11.96 -17.97 19.79
CA LYS A 124 -11.00 -18.67 18.91
C LYS A 124 -11.00 -20.19 19.12
N GLU A 125 -11.33 -20.67 20.34
CA GLU A 125 -11.32 -22.10 20.66
C GLU A 125 -12.52 -22.84 20.06
N LEU A 126 -13.69 -22.20 20.16
CA LEU A 126 -14.97 -22.77 19.70
C LEU A 126 -15.39 -22.22 18.32
N ASP A 127 -14.59 -21.36 17.72
CA ASP A 127 -14.76 -20.79 16.38
C ASP A 127 -16.13 -20.16 16.10
N PHE A 128 -16.54 -19.20 16.95
CA PHE A 128 -17.77 -18.44 16.75
C PHE A 128 -17.61 -16.95 17.12
N TYR A 129 -18.44 -16.12 16.52
CA TYR A 129 -18.59 -14.71 16.88
C TYR A 129 -19.81 -14.49 17.75
N VAL A 130 -19.79 -13.48 18.61
CA VAL A 130 -20.95 -13.08 19.44
C VAL A 130 -21.47 -11.72 18.95
N CYS A 131 -22.73 -11.67 18.56
CA CYS A 131 -23.38 -10.42 18.16
C CYS A 131 -23.72 -9.53 19.39
N PRO A 132 -24.02 -8.22 19.19
CA PRO A 132 -24.38 -7.32 20.31
C PRO A 132 -25.57 -7.74 21.15
N MET A 133 -26.40 -8.68 20.69
CA MET A 133 -27.51 -9.27 21.42
C MET A 133 -27.14 -10.59 22.12
N GLY A 134 -25.87 -10.98 22.14
CA GLY A 134 -25.41 -12.21 22.77
C GLY A 134 -25.61 -13.48 21.92
N GLN A 135 -26.18 -13.39 20.71
CA GLN A 135 -26.35 -14.56 19.86
C GLN A 135 -25.03 -14.96 19.20
N HIS A 136 -24.76 -16.26 19.14
CA HIS A 136 -23.62 -16.80 18.44
C HIS A 136 -23.83 -16.77 16.92
N LEU A 137 -22.81 -16.37 16.20
CA LEU A 137 -22.66 -16.61 14.77
C LEU A 137 -21.70 -17.78 14.64
N GLU A 138 -22.23 -18.95 14.35
CA GLU A 138 -21.48 -20.18 14.27
C GLU A 138 -20.80 -20.33 12.92
N PHE A 139 -19.66 -21.01 12.90
CA PHE A 139 -18.97 -21.35 11.66
C PHE A 139 -19.87 -22.20 10.77
N ALA A 140 -20.04 -21.79 9.53
CA ALA A 140 -20.85 -22.50 8.54
C ALA A 140 -20.00 -23.20 7.48
N LYS A 141 -19.04 -22.49 6.90
CA LYS A 141 -18.15 -23.02 5.86
C LYS A 141 -16.98 -22.12 5.60
N GLN A 142 -15.99 -22.66 4.91
CA GLN A 142 -14.94 -21.85 4.25
C GLN A 142 -15.25 -21.69 2.77
N ILE A 143 -14.90 -20.53 2.24
CA ILE A 143 -15.00 -20.23 0.81
C ILE A 143 -13.66 -19.71 0.29
N LYS A 144 -13.28 -20.18 -0.87
CA LYS A 144 -12.13 -19.68 -1.60
C LYS A 144 -12.56 -18.49 -2.45
N VAL A 145 -11.91 -17.37 -2.30
CA VAL A 145 -12.21 -16.15 -3.05
C VAL A 145 -10.97 -15.76 -3.85
N LYS A 146 -11.18 -15.44 -5.11
CA LYS A 146 -10.13 -14.99 -6.02
C LYS A 146 -10.30 -13.50 -6.28
N SER A 147 -9.21 -12.74 -6.11
CA SER A 147 -9.19 -11.32 -6.44
C SER A 147 -9.09 -11.10 -7.96
N ASP A 148 -9.34 -9.87 -8.42
CA ASP A 148 -9.17 -9.48 -9.83
C ASP A 148 -7.73 -9.67 -10.35
N LEU A 149 -6.76 -9.69 -9.44
CA LEU A 149 -5.34 -9.94 -9.73
C LEU A 149 -4.97 -11.44 -9.69
N GLY A 150 -5.96 -12.33 -9.51
CA GLY A 150 -5.74 -13.76 -9.48
C GLY A 150 -5.26 -14.32 -8.13
N TYR A 151 -5.08 -13.49 -7.11
CA TYR A 151 -4.71 -13.92 -5.76
C TYR A 151 -5.88 -14.66 -5.10
N GLU A 152 -5.61 -15.83 -4.54
CA GLU A 152 -6.59 -16.68 -3.88
C GLU A 152 -6.46 -16.55 -2.36
N SER A 153 -7.58 -16.26 -1.71
CA SER A 153 -7.67 -16.15 -0.25
C SER A 153 -8.82 -17.00 0.30
N MET A 154 -8.71 -17.40 1.55
CA MET A 154 -9.73 -18.16 2.25
C MET A 154 -10.53 -17.25 3.17
N LYS A 155 -11.85 -17.35 3.10
CA LYS A 155 -12.77 -16.69 4.04
C LYS A 155 -13.59 -17.71 4.78
N SER A 156 -13.73 -17.53 6.08
CA SER A 156 -14.67 -18.25 6.93
C SER A 156 -16.01 -17.53 6.94
N VAL A 157 -17.07 -18.26 6.77
CA VAL A 157 -18.45 -17.76 6.80
C VAL A 157 -19.08 -18.17 8.13
N TYR A 158 -19.65 -17.21 8.84
CA TYR A 158 -20.35 -17.42 10.10
C TYR A 158 -21.78 -16.94 9.98
N CYS A 159 -22.71 -17.71 10.54
CA CYS A 159 -24.15 -17.46 10.46
C CYS A 159 -24.78 -17.36 11.86
N ALA A 160 -25.57 -16.32 12.09
CA ALA A 160 -26.47 -16.28 13.23
C ALA A 160 -27.63 -17.26 13.02
N LYS A 161 -28.17 -17.83 14.10
CA LYS A 161 -29.27 -18.80 14.03
C LYS A 161 -30.55 -18.15 13.49
N ASP A 162 -31.01 -17.09 14.14
CA ASP A 162 -32.22 -16.35 13.75
C ASP A 162 -32.13 -14.88 14.21
N CYS A 163 -32.45 -13.96 13.32
CA CYS A 163 -32.51 -12.52 13.60
C CYS A 163 -33.91 -11.93 13.31
N SER A 164 -34.94 -12.75 13.11
CA SER A 164 -36.28 -12.29 12.67
C SER A 164 -36.92 -11.34 13.67
N HIS A 165 -36.82 -11.63 14.97
CA HIS A 165 -37.39 -10.84 16.06
C HIS A 165 -36.38 -9.99 16.82
N CYS A 166 -35.18 -9.78 16.24
CA CYS A 166 -34.13 -9.02 16.89
C CYS A 166 -34.44 -7.50 16.85
N PRO A 167 -34.53 -6.82 18.02
CA PRO A 167 -34.86 -5.39 18.07
C PRO A 167 -33.77 -4.52 17.44
N LEU A 168 -32.52 -5.00 17.37
CA LEU A 168 -31.39 -4.28 16.77
C LEU A 168 -31.19 -4.59 15.28
N ARG A 169 -32.08 -5.40 14.67
CA ARG A 169 -31.90 -5.85 13.29
C ARG A 169 -31.65 -4.71 12.32
N GLY A 170 -32.46 -3.65 12.36
CA GLY A 170 -32.37 -2.52 11.41
C GLY A 170 -31.06 -1.73 11.49
N MET A 171 -30.39 -1.74 12.66
CA MET A 171 -29.09 -1.12 12.87
C MET A 171 -27.93 -2.07 12.57
N CYS A 172 -28.13 -3.38 12.85
CA CYS A 172 -27.10 -4.39 12.76
C CYS A 172 -26.93 -4.95 11.33
N TYR A 173 -28.07 -5.23 10.67
CA TYR A 173 -28.08 -5.97 9.42
C TYR A 173 -29.26 -5.54 8.54
N LYS A 174 -28.95 -5.12 7.30
CA LYS A 174 -29.95 -4.65 6.33
C LYS A 174 -30.27 -5.67 5.23
N GLY A 175 -29.74 -6.88 5.32
CA GLY A 175 -29.98 -7.93 4.34
C GLY A 175 -31.41 -8.48 4.41
N LYS A 176 -31.84 -9.16 3.36
CA LYS A 176 -33.20 -9.73 3.23
C LYS A 176 -33.38 -11.06 3.98
N THR A 177 -32.29 -11.74 4.35
CA THR A 177 -32.33 -13.04 5.05
C THR A 177 -32.74 -12.89 6.51
N ASN A 178 -33.30 -13.92 7.10
CA ASN A 178 -33.72 -13.93 8.50
C ASN A 178 -32.56 -14.11 9.51
N HIS A 179 -31.35 -14.26 9.01
CA HIS A 179 -30.14 -14.41 9.83
C HIS A 179 -29.02 -13.56 9.26
N ARG A 180 -28.16 -13.07 10.15
CA ARG A 180 -26.97 -12.35 9.76
C ARG A 180 -25.87 -13.35 9.34
N VAL A 181 -25.27 -13.09 8.19
CA VAL A 181 -24.10 -13.80 7.71
C VAL A 181 -22.92 -12.83 7.68
N ILE A 182 -21.76 -13.26 8.15
CA ILE A 182 -20.51 -12.52 8.06
C ILE A 182 -19.44 -13.38 7.37
N GLU A 183 -18.61 -12.73 6.58
CA GLU A 183 -17.45 -13.34 5.95
C GLU A 183 -16.19 -12.75 6.58
N VAL A 184 -15.30 -13.58 7.06
CA VAL A 184 -14.08 -13.17 7.73
C VAL A 184 -12.88 -13.80 7.07
N ASN A 185 -11.93 -12.98 6.68
CA ASN A 185 -10.61 -13.44 6.28
C ASN A 185 -9.66 -13.28 7.48
N HIS A 186 -9.47 -14.36 8.23
CA HIS A 186 -8.64 -14.35 9.45
C HIS A 186 -7.19 -13.99 9.13
N ARG A 187 -6.64 -14.53 8.04
CA ARG A 187 -5.27 -14.25 7.65
C ARG A 187 -5.04 -12.78 7.32
N ASN A 188 -5.95 -12.17 6.55
CA ASN A 188 -5.89 -10.74 6.28
C ASN A 188 -6.03 -9.89 7.56
N ASN A 189 -6.84 -10.34 8.54
CA ASN A 189 -6.98 -9.66 9.83
C ASN A 189 -5.68 -9.73 10.65
N GLU A 190 -4.99 -10.87 10.67
CA GLU A 190 -3.67 -11.03 11.30
C GLU A 190 -2.63 -10.09 10.67
N LEU A 191 -2.56 -10.06 9.34
CA LEU A 191 -1.65 -9.20 8.60
C LEU A 191 -1.92 -7.71 8.85
N ARG A 192 -3.20 -7.32 8.93
CA ARG A 192 -3.59 -5.95 9.31
C ARG A 192 -3.26 -5.61 10.76
N ALA A 193 -3.40 -6.57 11.68
CA ALA A 193 -3.02 -6.38 13.08
C ALA A 193 -1.50 -6.16 13.19
N MET A 194 -0.69 -6.99 12.55
CA MET A 194 0.76 -6.82 12.43
C MET A 194 1.12 -5.45 11.83
N ALA A 195 0.52 -5.10 10.69
CA ALA A 195 0.77 -3.80 10.06
C ALA A 195 0.37 -2.62 10.94
N ARG A 196 -0.71 -2.75 11.71
CA ARG A 196 -1.15 -1.72 12.68
C ARG A 196 -0.12 -1.54 13.79
N GLU A 197 0.37 -2.64 14.36
CA GLU A 197 1.41 -2.62 15.40
C GLU A 197 2.67 -1.92 14.88
N LEU A 198 3.18 -2.33 13.73
CA LEU A 198 4.33 -1.70 13.08
C LEU A 198 4.09 -0.20 12.83
N LEU A 199 2.95 0.17 12.25
CA LEU A 199 2.65 1.56 11.90
C LEU A 199 2.42 2.48 13.11
N THR A 200 2.08 1.93 14.28
CA THR A 200 1.88 2.69 15.52
C THR A 200 3.09 2.68 16.44
N SER A 201 4.12 1.89 16.15
CA SER A 201 5.41 1.93 16.86
C SER A 201 6.15 3.25 16.60
N ASP A 202 7.15 3.57 17.42
CA ASP A 202 7.98 4.76 17.26
C ASP A 202 8.68 4.77 15.89
N GLU A 203 9.18 3.62 15.44
CA GLU A 203 9.77 3.46 14.12
C GLU A 203 8.74 3.72 13.01
N GLY A 204 7.53 3.17 13.15
CA GLY A 204 6.44 3.40 12.22
C GLY A 204 5.99 4.86 12.13
N LEU A 205 5.95 5.56 13.26
CA LEU A 205 5.68 6.99 13.32
C LEU A 205 6.77 7.78 12.60
N MET A 206 8.04 7.45 12.81
CA MET A 206 9.17 8.05 12.12
C MET A 206 9.07 7.85 10.59
N HIS A 207 8.84 6.63 10.13
CA HIS A 207 8.69 6.34 8.70
C HIS A 207 7.52 7.09 8.08
N ARG A 208 6.39 7.14 8.79
CA ARG A 208 5.19 7.86 8.32
C ARG A 208 5.42 9.37 8.21
N SER A 209 6.16 9.97 9.15
CA SER A 209 6.49 11.41 9.13
C SER A 209 7.44 11.78 7.99
N ARG A 210 8.30 10.85 7.55
CA ARG A 210 9.24 11.08 6.45
C ARG A 210 8.61 10.96 5.05
N ARG A 211 7.45 10.33 4.92
CA ARG A 211 6.81 10.14 3.59
C ARG A 211 6.62 11.43 2.78
N PRO A 212 6.12 12.56 3.34
CA PRO A 212 5.97 13.79 2.59
C PRO A 212 7.30 14.34 2.07
N ILE A 213 8.39 14.10 2.82
CA ILE A 213 9.73 14.60 2.50
C ILE A 213 10.43 13.70 1.47
N GLU A 214 10.10 12.42 1.44
CA GLU A 214 10.71 11.43 0.56
C GLU A 214 10.06 11.40 -0.83
N PRO A 215 9.17 10.48 -1.17
CA PRO A 215 8.70 10.35 -2.55
C PRO A 215 7.79 11.50 -2.98
N GLU A 216 7.04 12.11 -2.04
CA GLU A 216 6.15 13.22 -2.38
C GLU A 216 6.94 14.45 -2.81
N ALA A 217 7.98 14.81 -2.06
CA ALA A 217 8.86 15.90 -2.41
C ALA A 217 9.60 15.63 -3.73
N VAL A 218 10.06 14.40 -3.96
CA VAL A 218 10.75 14.02 -5.21
C VAL A 218 9.82 14.18 -6.42
N PHE A 219 8.57 13.71 -6.34
CA PHE A 219 7.61 13.95 -7.41
C PHE A 219 7.26 15.44 -7.58
N GLY A 220 7.19 16.19 -6.48
CA GLY A 220 7.04 17.64 -6.52
C GLY A 220 8.16 18.29 -7.32
N GLN A 221 9.41 17.97 -7.00
CA GLN A 221 10.59 18.50 -7.70
C GLN A 221 10.62 18.11 -9.18
N ILE A 222 10.32 16.86 -9.52
CA ILE A 222 10.24 16.41 -10.92
C ILE A 222 9.19 17.21 -11.69
N LYS A 223 8.01 17.46 -11.11
CA LYS A 223 6.90 18.11 -11.80
C LYS A 223 7.04 19.63 -11.88
N TYR A 224 7.40 20.25 -10.78
CA TYR A 224 7.38 21.72 -10.65
C TYR A 224 8.75 22.31 -10.96
N ASP A 225 9.82 21.81 -10.34
CA ASP A 225 11.16 22.39 -10.54
C ASP A 225 11.77 21.97 -11.87
N ASN A 226 11.53 20.73 -12.32
CA ASN A 226 12.02 20.21 -13.60
C ASN A 226 10.98 20.33 -14.72
N HIS A 227 9.80 20.90 -14.44
CA HIS A 227 8.71 21.11 -15.41
C HIS A 227 8.28 19.86 -16.17
N PHE A 228 8.50 18.67 -15.59
CA PHE A 228 8.08 17.41 -16.21
C PHE A 228 6.61 17.15 -15.93
N LYS A 229 5.74 17.64 -16.83
CA LYS A 229 4.29 17.52 -16.70
C LYS A 229 3.69 16.32 -17.44
N ARG A 230 4.37 15.81 -18.45
CA ARG A 230 3.90 14.70 -19.30
C ARG A 230 5.05 14.07 -20.07
N PHE A 231 4.91 12.79 -20.40
CA PHE A 231 5.82 12.12 -21.32
C PHE A 231 5.72 12.71 -22.74
N ARG A 232 6.87 12.84 -23.39
CA ARG A 232 7.00 13.30 -24.79
C ARG A 232 6.93 12.13 -25.76
N TYR A 233 7.45 10.99 -25.32
CA TYR A 233 7.48 9.77 -26.12
C TYR A 233 6.25 8.89 -25.88
N ARG A 234 6.08 7.88 -26.77
CA ARG A 234 5.04 6.88 -26.71
C ARG A 234 5.65 5.48 -26.69
N GLY A 235 4.92 4.53 -26.14
CA GLY A 235 5.38 3.15 -25.98
C GLY A 235 6.27 2.96 -24.75
N LYS A 236 6.10 1.83 -24.08
CA LYS A 236 6.71 1.54 -22.78
C LYS A 236 8.25 1.70 -22.81
N ARG A 237 8.90 1.25 -23.87
CA ARG A 237 10.37 1.32 -24.00
C ARG A 237 10.90 2.76 -23.99
N LEU A 238 10.34 3.65 -24.84
CA LEU A 238 10.79 5.03 -24.95
C LEU A 238 10.41 5.86 -23.71
N VAL A 239 9.21 5.64 -23.17
CA VAL A 239 8.76 6.28 -21.93
C VAL A 239 9.64 5.87 -20.75
N ASN A 240 10.06 4.62 -20.70
CA ASN A 240 10.99 4.13 -19.66
C ASN A 240 12.38 4.81 -19.79
N ALA A 241 12.89 4.96 -21.00
CA ALA A 241 14.16 5.67 -21.24
C ALA A 241 14.06 7.16 -20.86
N GLU A 242 12.93 7.81 -21.18
CA GLU A 242 12.66 9.19 -20.79
C GLU A 242 12.64 9.35 -19.27
N PHE A 243 11.95 8.47 -18.56
CA PHE A 243 11.92 8.54 -17.09
C PHE A 243 13.28 8.20 -16.46
N ALA A 244 14.05 7.28 -17.06
CA ALA A 244 15.42 6.99 -16.63
C ALA A 244 16.30 8.24 -16.65
N ALA A 245 16.26 9.00 -17.74
CA ALA A 245 17.01 10.26 -17.85
C ALA A 245 16.60 11.28 -16.80
N ILE A 246 15.29 11.39 -16.51
CA ILE A 246 14.75 12.27 -15.48
C ILE A 246 15.24 11.83 -14.08
N ALA A 247 15.21 10.54 -13.78
CA ALA A 247 15.65 10.00 -12.50
C ALA A 247 17.16 10.27 -12.27
N VAL A 248 17.99 10.07 -13.30
CA VAL A 248 19.41 10.37 -13.25
C VAL A 248 19.64 11.88 -13.04
N ALA A 249 18.98 12.74 -13.81
CA ALA A 249 19.10 14.18 -13.68
C ALA A 249 18.68 14.67 -12.28
N HIS A 250 17.57 14.12 -11.74
CA HIS A 250 17.14 14.40 -10.38
C HIS A 250 18.20 14.01 -9.34
N ASN A 251 18.77 12.80 -9.46
CA ASN A 251 19.78 12.31 -8.53
C ASN A 251 21.07 13.15 -8.58
N ILE A 252 21.53 13.55 -9.76
CA ILE A 252 22.69 14.45 -9.92
C ILE A 252 22.43 15.80 -9.25
N ARG A 253 21.26 16.42 -9.48
CA ARG A 253 20.87 17.67 -8.80
C ARG A 253 20.85 17.52 -7.28
N LYS A 254 20.38 16.37 -6.77
CA LYS A 254 20.42 16.07 -5.34
C LYS A 254 21.84 15.91 -4.81
N MET A 255 22.72 15.25 -5.54
CA MET A 255 24.14 15.14 -5.18
C MET A 255 24.78 16.52 -5.04
N ILE A 256 24.52 17.42 -5.98
CA ILE A 256 25.03 18.79 -5.92
C ILE A 256 24.43 19.55 -4.73
N SER A 257 23.11 19.50 -4.54
CA SER A 257 22.44 20.22 -3.46
C SER A 257 22.82 19.75 -2.05
N LYS A 258 23.28 18.50 -1.93
CA LYS A 258 23.76 17.92 -0.66
C LYS A 258 25.29 18.01 -0.49
N GLY A 259 25.98 18.67 -1.40
CA GLY A 259 27.44 18.84 -1.34
C GLY A 259 28.27 17.60 -1.64
N TYR A 260 27.63 16.53 -2.21
CA TYR A 260 28.39 15.33 -2.64
C TYR A 260 29.18 15.54 -3.92
N LEU A 261 28.79 16.52 -4.75
CA LEU A 261 29.53 16.98 -5.91
C LEU A 261 29.84 18.47 -5.70
N VAL A 262 31.11 18.78 -5.52
CA VAL A 262 31.56 20.17 -5.47
C VAL A 262 31.58 20.70 -6.91
N ARG A 263 30.98 21.87 -7.17
CA ARG A 263 31.27 22.61 -8.39
C ARG A 263 32.77 22.94 -8.35
N SER A 264 33.56 22.37 -9.23
CA SER A 264 34.89 22.92 -9.49
C SER A 264 34.65 24.38 -9.91
N GLU A 265 35.12 25.33 -9.12
CA GLU A 265 35.21 26.71 -9.59
C GLU A 265 36.00 26.65 -10.90
N ALA A 266 35.35 27.06 -11.97
CA ALA A 266 36.05 27.23 -13.23
C ALA A 266 37.14 28.27 -12.96
N VAL A 267 38.39 27.83 -12.96
CA VAL A 267 39.51 28.73 -13.00
C VAL A 267 39.38 29.46 -14.33
N VAL A 268 38.79 30.66 -14.27
CA VAL A 268 38.86 31.63 -15.36
C VAL A 268 40.28 32.20 -15.31
N GLY A 269 41.14 31.63 -16.15
CA GLY A 269 42.44 32.16 -16.47
C GLY A 269 42.35 33.13 -17.64
#